data_0f6d5224cfb23c9b676db02dfd0c194d
#
_entry.id   0f6d5224cfb23c9b676db02dfd0c194d
#
_cell.length_a   1.000
_cell.length_b   1.000
_cell.length_c   1.000
_cell.angle_alpha   90.00
_cell.angle_beta   90.00
_cell.angle_gamma   90.00
#
_symmetry.space_group_name_H-M   'P 1'
#
loop_
_entity.id
_entity.type
_entity.pdbx_description
1 polymer ?
#
loop_
_entity_poly.entity_id
_entity_poly.type
_entity_poly.pdbx_seq_one_letter_code
_entity_poly.pdbx_strand_id
1 'polypeptide(L)'
;AFEILNDPNIRLVALTGKAGTGKTLLALAAALGKLTDYKQILLARPVVALSNKDIGFLPGDAQEKVAPYMQPLFDNLNVIKRQFAANSTEVKRIEDMQKSEQLVIEALAFIRGRSLSEMYCIIDEAQNLTPNEIKTIITRAGEGTKMVFTGDIQQIDQPYLDSQSNGLVYMIDRMKDQNIFAHVNLLKGERSELSELASNLL
;
A
#
# COMPACT_ATOMS: atom_id res chain seq x y z
N ALA A 1 8.63 -13.14 0.69
CA ALA A 1 7.84 -12.00 0.20
C ALA A 1 8.37 -11.48 -1.14
N PHE A 2 9.67 -11.16 -1.23
CA PHE A 2 10.24 -10.51 -2.43
C PHE A 2 10.09 -11.34 -3.71
N GLU A 3 10.28 -12.67 -3.65
CA GLU A 3 10.05 -13.57 -4.79
C GLU A 3 8.62 -13.47 -5.31
N ILE A 4 7.62 -13.55 -4.43
CA ILE A 4 6.19 -13.46 -4.79
C ILE A 4 5.85 -12.09 -5.39
N LEU A 5 6.42 -11.02 -4.85
CA LEU A 5 6.23 -9.67 -5.38
C LEU A 5 6.79 -9.51 -6.80
N ASN A 6 7.81 -10.30 -7.14
CA ASN A 6 8.45 -10.28 -8.47
C ASN A 6 7.93 -11.37 -9.43
N ASP A 7 7.13 -12.33 -8.95
CA ASP A 7 6.59 -13.39 -9.81
C ASP A 7 5.46 -12.85 -10.70
N PRO A 8 5.60 -12.88 -12.03
CA PRO A 8 4.58 -12.37 -12.95
C PRO A 8 3.29 -13.20 -12.95
N ASN A 9 3.33 -14.45 -12.50
CA ASN A 9 2.15 -15.32 -12.43
C ASN A 9 1.26 -14.97 -11.23
N ILE A 10 1.83 -14.41 -10.16
CA ILE A 10 1.10 -13.97 -8.98
C ILE A 10 0.64 -12.53 -9.19
N ARG A 11 -0.62 -12.35 -9.53
CA ARG A 11 -1.18 -11.03 -9.85
C ARG A 11 -1.83 -10.32 -8.67
N LEU A 12 -2.20 -11.06 -7.64
CA LEU A 12 -2.79 -10.53 -6.40
C LEU A 12 -1.96 -11.00 -5.21
N VAL A 13 -1.46 -10.07 -4.42
CA VAL A 13 -0.64 -10.36 -3.23
C VAL A 13 -1.24 -9.68 -2.01
N ALA A 14 -1.32 -10.40 -0.90
CA ALA A 14 -1.56 -9.86 0.42
C ALA A 14 -0.29 -9.95 1.26
N LEU A 15 0.20 -8.82 1.76
CA LEU A 15 1.30 -8.76 2.74
C LEU A 15 0.71 -8.31 4.08
N THR A 16 0.62 -9.24 5.02
CA THR A 16 0.19 -8.93 6.38
C THR A 16 1.37 -8.92 7.35
N GLY A 17 1.16 -8.37 8.54
CA GLY A 17 2.14 -8.35 9.61
C GLY A 17 1.97 -7.12 10.49
N LYS A 18 2.56 -7.15 11.68
CA LYS A 18 2.52 -6.00 12.60
C LYS A 18 3.10 -4.74 11.95
N ALA A 19 2.70 -3.57 12.45
CA ALA A 19 3.30 -2.32 12.03
C ALA A 19 4.83 -2.36 12.20
N GLY A 20 5.59 -1.78 11.25
CA GLY A 20 7.07 -1.79 11.27
C GLY A 20 7.74 -3.07 10.75
N THR A 21 6.98 -4.02 10.17
CA THR A 21 7.56 -5.20 9.48
C THR A 21 8.02 -4.92 8.04
N GLY A 22 7.91 -3.68 7.57
CA GLY A 22 8.39 -3.28 6.25
C GLY A 22 7.50 -3.66 5.07
N LYS A 23 6.23 -4.01 5.29
CA LYS A 23 5.27 -4.43 4.24
C LYS A 23 5.26 -3.50 3.04
N THR A 24 4.97 -2.24 3.28
CA THR A 24 4.84 -1.19 2.25
C THR A 24 6.18 -0.89 1.60
N LEU A 25 7.25 -0.86 2.40
CA LEU A 25 8.62 -0.67 1.91
C LEU A 25 9.04 -1.78 0.95
N LEU A 26 8.78 -3.05 1.30
CA LEU A 26 9.09 -4.21 0.45
C LEU A 26 8.29 -4.20 -0.85
N ALA A 27 6.98 -3.89 -0.76
CA ALA A 27 6.12 -3.79 -1.94
C ALA A 27 6.59 -2.69 -2.89
N LEU A 28 6.94 -1.51 -2.35
CA LEU A 28 7.44 -0.38 -3.13
C LEU A 28 8.81 -0.66 -3.75
N ALA A 29 9.73 -1.27 -3.00
CA ALA A 29 11.04 -1.66 -3.51
C ALA A 29 10.93 -2.68 -4.65
N ALA A 30 10.05 -3.67 -4.54
CA ALA A 30 9.79 -4.64 -5.59
C ALA A 30 9.20 -3.96 -6.85
N ALA A 31 8.23 -3.06 -6.68
CA ALA A 31 7.63 -2.31 -7.78
C ALA A 31 8.67 -1.46 -8.53
N LEU A 32 9.52 -0.73 -7.80
CA LEU A 32 10.59 0.08 -8.39
C LEU A 32 11.62 -0.76 -9.18
N GLY A 33 11.84 -2.01 -8.78
CA GLY A 33 12.69 -2.96 -9.51
C GLY A 33 12.05 -3.48 -10.82
N LYS A 34 10.74 -3.32 -11.02
CA LYS A 34 9.95 -3.87 -12.13
C LYS A 34 9.41 -2.82 -13.11
N LEU A 35 10.04 -1.67 -13.18
CA LEU A 35 9.60 -0.52 -13.98
C LEU A 35 9.45 -0.77 -15.48
N THR A 36 10.17 -1.72 -16.02
CA THR A 36 10.06 -2.09 -17.43
C THR A 36 8.83 -2.91 -17.74
N ASP A 37 8.25 -3.53 -16.71
CA ASP A 37 7.14 -4.47 -16.86
C ASP A 37 5.76 -3.79 -16.71
N TYR A 38 5.74 -2.57 -16.16
CA TYR A 38 4.50 -1.82 -15.88
C TYR A 38 4.60 -0.37 -16.36
N LYS A 39 3.49 0.16 -16.86
CA LYS A 39 3.42 1.57 -17.28
C LYS A 39 3.45 2.56 -16.13
N GLN A 40 2.88 2.16 -14.99
CA GLN A 40 2.77 3.03 -13.82
C GLN A 40 2.83 2.20 -12.53
N ILE A 41 3.46 2.77 -11.52
CA ILE A 41 3.35 2.31 -10.12
C ILE A 41 2.37 3.24 -9.42
N LEU A 42 1.34 2.67 -8.83
CA LEU A 42 0.38 3.38 -8.00
C LEU A 42 0.53 2.91 -6.54
N LEU A 43 0.81 3.84 -5.65
CA LEU A 43 0.82 3.61 -4.21
C LEU A 43 -0.31 4.42 -3.58
N ALA A 44 -1.32 3.74 -3.07
CA ALA A 44 -2.51 4.38 -2.52
C ALA A 44 -2.86 3.82 -1.14
N ARG A 45 -3.55 4.62 -0.33
CA ARG A 45 -4.10 4.17 0.95
C ARG A 45 -5.48 4.79 1.21
N PRO A 46 -6.37 4.11 1.97
CA PRO A 46 -7.59 4.72 2.45
C PRO A 46 -7.27 5.86 3.42
N VAL A 47 -8.09 6.88 3.43
CA VAL A 47 -8.01 7.96 4.41
C VAL A 47 -9.03 7.65 5.50
N VAL A 48 -8.53 7.38 6.70
CA VAL A 48 -9.36 7.18 7.90
C VAL A 48 -9.10 8.34 8.84
N ALA A 49 -10.15 9.09 9.17
CA ALA A 49 -10.04 10.18 10.13
C ALA A 49 -9.92 9.61 11.55
N LEU A 50 -8.81 9.88 12.23
CA LEU A 50 -8.55 9.45 13.61
C LEU A 50 -9.41 10.16 14.66
N SER A 51 -10.20 11.15 14.28
CA SER A 51 -11.14 11.86 15.15
C SER A 51 -12.39 12.24 14.38
N ASN A 52 -13.51 12.44 15.09
CA ASN A 52 -14.79 12.92 14.55
C ASN A 52 -14.72 14.33 13.90
N LYS A 53 -13.54 14.87 13.68
CA LYS A 53 -13.35 16.09 12.89
C LYS A 53 -13.34 15.70 11.43
N ASP A 54 -14.45 15.94 10.78
CA ASP A 54 -14.60 15.77 9.33
C ASP A 54 -13.44 16.43 8.60
N ILE A 55 -12.81 15.69 7.68
CA ILE A 55 -11.80 16.23 6.74
C ILE A 55 -12.32 17.50 6.05
N GLY A 56 -13.66 17.64 5.95
CA GLY A 56 -14.33 18.82 5.42
C GLY A 56 -14.00 20.14 6.12
N PHE A 57 -13.64 20.14 7.41
CA PHE A 57 -13.27 21.32 8.16
C PHE A 57 -11.82 21.78 7.99
N LEU A 58 -10.96 20.95 7.38
CA LEU A 58 -9.59 21.37 7.09
C LEU A 58 -9.58 22.43 5.98
N PRO A 59 -8.74 23.48 6.09
CA PRO A 59 -8.56 24.45 5.01
C PRO A 59 -7.88 23.82 3.80
N GLY A 60 -8.14 24.37 2.61
CA GLY A 60 -7.53 23.91 1.37
C GLY A 60 -8.46 23.08 0.48
N ASP A 61 -7.96 22.69 -0.68
CA ASP A 61 -8.64 21.81 -1.61
C ASP A 61 -8.62 20.33 -1.15
N ALA A 62 -9.25 19.44 -1.89
CA ALA A 62 -9.34 18.02 -1.52
C ALA A 62 -7.96 17.33 -1.46
N GLN A 63 -7.01 17.73 -2.31
CA GLN A 63 -5.66 17.17 -2.33
C GLN A 63 -4.84 17.68 -1.14
N GLU A 64 -4.90 18.95 -0.84
CA GLU A 64 -4.23 19.55 0.32
C GLU A 64 -4.71 18.94 1.63
N LYS A 65 -6.02 18.67 1.76
CA LYS A 65 -6.62 18.05 2.94
C LYS A 65 -6.16 16.61 3.19
N VAL A 66 -5.89 15.84 2.14
CA VAL A 66 -5.45 14.45 2.27
C VAL A 66 -3.92 14.28 2.28
N ALA A 67 -3.17 15.30 1.90
CA ALA A 67 -1.70 15.26 1.84
C ALA A 67 -1.03 14.76 3.14
N PRO A 68 -1.45 15.18 4.36
CA PRO A 68 -0.87 14.66 5.60
C PRO A 68 -1.01 13.14 5.77
N TYR A 69 -2.12 12.56 5.27
CA TYR A 69 -2.35 11.12 5.35
C TYR A 69 -1.48 10.32 4.39
N MET A 70 -0.94 10.97 3.35
CA MET A 70 -0.02 10.36 2.38
C MET A 70 1.43 10.42 2.83
N GLN A 71 1.76 11.23 3.84
CA GLN A 71 3.13 11.42 4.32
C GLN A 71 3.86 10.10 4.63
N PRO A 72 3.25 9.10 5.31
CA PRO A 72 3.93 7.82 5.56
C PRO A 72 4.34 7.07 4.29
N LEU A 73 3.63 7.25 3.18
CA LEU A 73 3.99 6.66 1.90
C LEU A 73 5.21 7.35 1.28
N PHE A 74 5.27 8.67 1.37
CA PHE A 74 6.46 9.44 0.97
C PHE A 74 7.67 9.12 1.84
N ASP A 75 7.47 8.87 3.14
CA ASP A 75 8.54 8.48 4.05
C ASP A 75 9.15 7.13 3.65
N ASN A 76 8.32 6.14 3.27
CA ASN A 76 8.82 4.88 2.71
C ASN A 76 9.65 5.09 1.44
N LEU A 77 9.21 5.95 0.54
CA LEU A 77 9.96 6.30 -0.67
C LEU A 77 11.30 6.97 -0.32
N ASN A 78 11.31 7.85 0.67
CA ASN A 78 12.50 8.52 1.15
C ASN A 78 13.49 7.53 1.82
N VAL A 79 13.00 6.52 2.54
CA VAL A 79 13.83 5.44 3.07
C VAL A 79 14.56 4.71 1.94
N ILE A 80 13.87 4.41 0.84
CA ILE A 80 14.49 3.79 -0.34
C ILE A 80 15.53 4.73 -0.97
N LYS A 81 15.18 6.00 -1.20
CA LYS A 81 16.11 6.99 -1.78
C LYS A 81 17.40 7.14 -0.96
N ARG A 82 17.31 7.10 0.37
CA ARG A 82 18.45 7.22 1.29
C ARG A 82 19.42 6.03 1.24
N GLN A 83 19.06 4.90 0.63
CA GLN A 83 19.98 3.79 0.40
C GLN A 83 21.01 4.10 -0.69
N PHE A 84 20.79 5.14 -1.47
CA PHE A 84 21.65 5.55 -2.58
C PHE A 84 22.27 6.94 -2.30
N ALA A 85 23.37 7.25 -2.99
CA ALA A 85 23.94 8.60 -2.94
C ALA A 85 22.93 9.63 -3.50
N ALA A 86 22.87 10.80 -2.90
CA ALA A 86 21.86 11.83 -3.23
C ALA A 86 21.79 12.21 -4.72
N ASN A 87 22.93 12.15 -5.43
CA ASN A 87 23.04 12.47 -6.85
C ASN A 87 23.12 11.23 -7.76
N SER A 88 22.81 10.04 -7.22
CA SER A 88 22.86 8.80 -7.99
C SER A 88 21.83 8.75 -9.11
N THR A 89 22.06 7.86 -10.08
CA THR A 89 21.14 7.60 -11.18
C THR A 89 19.80 7.04 -10.69
N GLU A 90 19.83 6.26 -9.62
CA GLU A 90 18.67 5.64 -8.99
C GLU A 90 17.74 6.70 -8.39
N VAL A 91 18.30 7.65 -7.63
CA VAL A 91 17.50 8.74 -7.04
C VAL A 91 16.89 9.62 -8.11
N LYS A 92 17.69 10.03 -9.12
CA LYS A 92 17.19 10.82 -10.25
C LYS A 92 16.07 10.09 -11.01
N ARG A 93 16.23 8.79 -11.24
CA ARG A 93 15.21 7.96 -11.89
C ARG A 93 13.89 7.98 -11.12
N ILE A 94 13.92 7.83 -9.79
CA ILE A 94 12.71 7.89 -8.95
C ILE A 94 12.06 9.28 -9.03
N GLU A 95 12.84 10.35 -9.03
CA GLU A 95 12.33 11.71 -9.15
C GLU A 95 11.71 11.99 -10.53
N ASP A 96 12.33 11.51 -11.59
CA ASP A 96 11.78 11.62 -12.94
C ASP A 96 10.48 10.84 -13.10
N MET A 97 10.38 9.67 -12.46
CA MET A 97 9.14 8.90 -12.42
C MET A 97 8.00 9.63 -11.69
N GLN A 98 8.30 10.32 -10.61
CA GLN A 98 7.29 11.15 -9.92
C GLN A 98 6.85 12.31 -10.80
N LYS A 99 7.77 12.98 -11.52
CA LYS A 99 7.46 14.08 -12.44
C LYS A 99 6.67 13.63 -13.67
N SER A 100 6.94 12.44 -14.18
CA SER A 100 6.27 11.86 -15.37
C SER A 100 5.02 11.05 -15.02
N GLU A 101 4.58 11.07 -13.77
CA GLU A 101 3.44 10.28 -13.26
C GLU A 101 3.57 8.75 -13.46
N GLN A 102 4.79 8.26 -13.68
CA GLN A 102 5.07 6.83 -13.65
C GLN A 102 5.07 6.25 -12.23
N LEU A 103 5.30 7.09 -11.22
CA LEU A 103 5.12 6.77 -9.80
C LEU A 103 4.14 7.77 -9.20
N VAL A 104 2.95 7.30 -8.86
CA VAL A 104 1.88 8.10 -8.26
C VAL A 104 1.63 7.65 -6.83
N ILE A 105 1.58 8.62 -5.90
CA ILE A 105 1.22 8.41 -4.49
C ILE A 105 0.00 9.26 -4.22
N GLU A 106 -1.14 8.62 -3.95
CA GLU A 106 -2.41 9.34 -3.78
C GLU A 106 -3.38 8.64 -2.82
N ALA A 107 -4.41 9.35 -2.39
CA ALA A 107 -5.47 8.74 -1.60
C ALA A 107 -6.34 7.82 -2.47
N LEU A 108 -6.75 6.69 -1.89
CA LEU A 108 -7.56 5.69 -2.58
C LEU A 108 -8.88 6.26 -3.15
N ALA A 109 -9.40 7.32 -2.54
CA ALA A 109 -10.60 8.00 -3.01
C ALA A 109 -10.46 8.57 -4.44
N PHE A 110 -9.25 8.99 -4.84
CA PHE A 110 -8.99 9.58 -6.16
C PHE A 110 -8.84 8.56 -7.29
N ILE A 111 -8.64 7.28 -6.96
CA ILE A 111 -8.58 6.22 -7.98
C ILE A 111 -9.94 5.63 -8.33
N ARG A 112 -11.01 6.06 -7.65
CA ARG A 112 -12.38 5.61 -7.96
C ARG A 112 -12.77 6.00 -9.40
N GLY A 113 -13.28 5.03 -10.17
CA GLY A 113 -13.69 5.25 -11.57
C GLY A 113 -12.58 5.05 -12.60
N ARG A 114 -11.31 4.94 -12.21
CA ARG A 114 -10.19 4.64 -13.13
C ARG A 114 -10.13 3.14 -13.43
N SER A 115 -9.80 2.79 -14.66
CA SER A 115 -9.34 1.44 -15.03
C SER A 115 -7.84 1.35 -14.73
N LEU A 116 -7.45 0.25 -14.09
CA LEU A 116 -6.07 0.01 -13.69
C LEU A 116 -5.50 -1.08 -14.60
N SER A 117 -4.85 -0.70 -15.70
CA SER A 117 -4.26 -1.64 -16.66
C SER A 117 -2.76 -1.42 -16.77
N GLU A 118 -2.00 -2.52 -16.87
CA GLU A 118 -0.53 -2.50 -16.97
C GLU A 118 0.15 -1.74 -15.82
N MET A 119 -0.43 -1.83 -14.62
CA MET A 119 0.01 -1.09 -13.43
C MET A 119 0.48 -2.04 -12.32
N TYR A 120 1.45 -1.58 -11.56
CA TYR A 120 1.78 -2.17 -10.26
C TYR A 120 1.09 -1.34 -9.17
N CYS A 121 -0.01 -1.86 -8.62
CA CYS A 121 -0.83 -1.16 -7.65
C CYS A 121 -0.53 -1.66 -6.24
N ILE A 122 -0.16 -0.77 -5.34
CA ILE A 122 0.04 -1.05 -3.92
C ILE A 122 -1.05 -0.32 -3.15
N ILE A 123 -1.87 -1.07 -2.41
CA ILE A 123 -2.91 -0.54 -1.53
C ILE A 123 -2.48 -0.76 -0.09
N ASP A 124 -2.06 0.31 0.54
CA ASP A 124 -1.57 0.30 1.92
C ASP A 124 -2.71 0.46 2.93
N GLU A 125 -2.52 -0.03 4.16
CA GLU A 125 -3.51 -0.01 5.25
C GLU A 125 -4.86 -0.64 4.86
N ALA A 126 -4.80 -1.72 4.09
CA ALA A 126 -5.97 -2.37 3.49
C ALA A 126 -6.91 -3.01 4.52
N GLN A 127 -6.49 -3.22 5.77
CA GLN A 127 -7.35 -3.66 6.86
C GLN A 127 -8.44 -2.63 7.20
N ASN A 128 -8.25 -1.37 6.80
CA ASN A 128 -9.25 -0.31 6.97
C ASN A 128 -10.30 -0.27 5.84
N LEU A 129 -10.27 -1.21 4.91
CA LEU A 129 -11.24 -1.35 3.84
C LEU A 129 -12.30 -2.41 4.17
N THR A 130 -13.53 -2.13 3.75
CA THR A 130 -14.60 -3.12 3.77
C THR A 130 -14.41 -4.18 2.69
N PRO A 131 -15.01 -5.37 2.80
CA PRO A 131 -15.01 -6.39 1.73
C PRO A 131 -15.50 -5.85 0.38
N ASN A 132 -16.51 -4.98 0.40
CA ASN A 132 -17.05 -4.40 -0.82
C ASN A 132 -16.10 -3.39 -1.49
N GLU A 133 -15.36 -2.62 -0.70
CA GLU A 133 -14.33 -1.72 -1.23
C GLU A 133 -13.18 -2.50 -1.85
N ILE A 134 -12.66 -3.53 -1.19
CA ILE A 134 -11.63 -4.40 -1.76
C ILE A 134 -12.11 -5.04 -3.07
N LYS A 135 -13.32 -5.60 -3.09
CA LYS A 135 -13.91 -6.12 -4.32
C LYS A 135 -13.96 -5.07 -5.42
N THR A 136 -14.41 -3.86 -5.09
CA THR A 136 -14.49 -2.74 -6.04
C THR A 136 -13.12 -2.36 -6.62
N ILE A 137 -12.06 -2.40 -5.81
CA ILE A 137 -10.69 -2.10 -6.26
C ILE A 137 -10.18 -3.21 -7.18
N ILE A 138 -10.29 -4.48 -6.76
CA ILE A 138 -9.77 -5.62 -7.53
C ILE A 138 -10.47 -5.75 -8.87
N THR A 139 -11.77 -5.51 -8.94
CA THR A 139 -12.53 -5.59 -10.21
C THR A 139 -12.17 -4.50 -11.21
N ARG A 140 -11.35 -3.51 -10.86
CA ARG A 140 -10.79 -2.50 -11.77
C ARG A 140 -9.46 -2.89 -12.38
N ALA A 141 -8.86 -4.00 -11.91
CA ALA A 141 -7.63 -4.52 -12.49
C ALA A 141 -7.87 -4.92 -13.95
N GLY A 142 -7.20 -4.22 -14.85
CA GLY A 142 -7.14 -4.58 -16.26
C GLY A 142 -6.01 -5.56 -16.55
N GLU A 143 -5.81 -5.84 -17.82
CA GLU A 143 -4.73 -6.72 -18.28
C GLU A 143 -3.36 -6.15 -17.84
N GLY A 144 -2.43 -7.06 -17.54
CA GLY A 144 -1.05 -6.69 -17.16
C GLY A 144 -0.93 -6.02 -15.79
N THR A 145 -1.98 -6.03 -14.95
CA THR A 145 -1.94 -5.42 -13.62
C THR A 145 -1.56 -6.40 -12.54
N LYS A 146 -0.71 -5.95 -11.63
CA LYS A 146 -0.42 -6.61 -10.35
C LYS A 146 -0.93 -5.75 -9.21
N MET A 147 -1.65 -6.37 -8.27
CA MET A 147 -2.16 -5.71 -7.06
C MET A 147 -1.52 -6.29 -5.81
N VAL A 148 -1.04 -5.42 -4.94
CA VAL A 148 -0.45 -5.76 -3.66
C VAL A 148 -1.22 -5.01 -2.57
N PHE A 149 -1.87 -5.75 -1.67
CA PHE A 149 -2.53 -5.20 -0.50
C PHE A 149 -1.63 -5.39 0.71
N THR A 150 -1.32 -4.32 1.41
CA THR A 150 -0.53 -4.35 2.64
C THR A 150 -1.39 -3.96 3.83
N GLY A 151 -1.18 -4.58 4.99
CA GLY A 151 -1.96 -4.22 6.17
C GLY A 151 -1.57 -4.97 7.45
N ASP A 152 -2.00 -4.41 8.57
CA ASP A 152 -1.94 -5.02 9.89
C ASP A 152 -3.36 -5.36 10.35
N ILE A 153 -3.70 -6.64 10.37
CA ILE A 153 -5.05 -7.11 10.72
C ILE A 153 -5.44 -6.86 12.18
N GLN A 154 -4.50 -6.42 13.02
CA GLN A 154 -4.74 -6.05 14.42
C GLN A 154 -4.85 -4.53 14.64
N GLN A 155 -4.37 -3.73 13.68
CA GLN A 155 -4.41 -2.25 13.72
C GLN A 155 -5.53 -1.73 12.80
N ILE A 156 -6.78 -1.80 13.26
CA ILE A 156 -7.94 -1.36 12.49
C ILE A 156 -8.42 -0.04 13.08
N ASP A 157 -8.31 1.04 12.31
CA ASP A 157 -8.73 2.38 12.70
C ASP A 157 -10.19 2.65 12.32
N GLN A 158 -10.77 1.83 11.46
CA GLN A 158 -12.15 1.97 11.00
C GLN A 158 -13.14 1.45 12.04
N PRO A 159 -14.02 2.28 12.61
CA PRO A 159 -14.81 1.94 13.80
C PRO A 159 -15.84 0.82 13.59
N TYR A 160 -16.14 0.47 12.35
CA TYR A 160 -17.13 -0.58 12.01
C TYR A 160 -16.49 -1.88 11.51
N LEU A 161 -15.17 -1.99 11.57
CA LEU A 161 -14.43 -3.17 11.16
C LEU A 161 -13.68 -3.78 12.34
N ASP A 162 -13.47 -5.08 12.28
CA ASP A 162 -12.66 -5.84 13.22
C ASP A 162 -11.68 -6.78 12.50
N SER A 163 -10.91 -7.55 13.27
CA SER A 163 -9.91 -8.47 12.72
C SER A 163 -10.49 -9.60 11.86
N GLN A 164 -11.80 -9.82 11.86
CA GLN A 164 -12.47 -10.87 11.08
C GLN A 164 -13.35 -10.30 9.97
N SER A 165 -13.89 -9.10 10.15
CA SER A 165 -14.86 -8.49 9.23
C SER A 165 -14.24 -7.54 8.21
N ASN A 166 -12.94 -7.21 8.35
CA ASN A 166 -12.27 -6.31 7.41
C ASN A 166 -12.04 -6.96 6.04
N GLY A 167 -11.94 -6.10 5.03
CA GLY A 167 -11.84 -6.55 3.64
C GLY A 167 -10.56 -7.31 3.32
N LEU A 168 -9.44 -7.00 3.99
CA LEU A 168 -8.17 -7.68 3.75
C LEU A 168 -8.25 -9.15 4.15
N VAL A 169 -8.76 -9.46 5.35
CA VAL A 169 -8.96 -10.84 5.82
C VAL A 169 -9.98 -11.57 4.95
N TYR A 170 -11.09 -10.90 4.62
CA TYR A 170 -12.09 -11.46 3.71
C TYR A 170 -11.49 -11.84 2.34
N MET A 171 -10.66 -10.97 1.77
CA MET A 171 -9.98 -11.23 0.50
C MET A 171 -9.05 -12.44 0.60
N ILE A 172 -8.21 -12.49 1.64
CA ILE A 172 -7.27 -13.60 1.87
C ILE A 172 -8.03 -14.92 1.92
N ASP A 173 -9.10 -14.97 2.69
CA ASP A 173 -9.90 -16.18 2.88
C ASP A 173 -10.55 -16.68 1.58
N ARG A 174 -11.03 -15.76 0.74
CA ARG A 174 -11.70 -16.08 -0.52
C ARG A 174 -10.75 -16.41 -1.65
N MET A 175 -9.52 -15.89 -1.61
CA MET A 175 -8.55 -16.01 -2.70
C MET A 175 -7.47 -17.08 -2.46
N LYS A 176 -7.36 -17.62 -1.26
CA LYS A 176 -6.26 -18.53 -0.83
C LYS A 176 -6.00 -19.72 -1.76
N ASP A 177 -7.02 -20.22 -2.43
CA ASP A 177 -6.90 -21.39 -3.32
C ASP A 177 -6.73 -21.01 -4.81
N GLN A 178 -6.52 -19.74 -5.12
CA GLN A 178 -6.36 -19.25 -6.49
C GLN A 178 -4.89 -19.19 -6.89
N ASN A 179 -4.55 -19.74 -8.06
CA ASN A 179 -3.16 -19.79 -8.56
C ASN A 179 -2.51 -18.41 -8.78
N ILE A 180 -3.31 -17.36 -8.95
CA ILE A 180 -2.83 -15.98 -9.16
C ILE A 180 -2.68 -15.20 -7.86
N PHE A 181 -2.99 -15.81 -6.71
CA PHE A 181 -2.98 -15.16 -5.39
C PHE A 181 -1.87 -15.73 -4.51
N ALA A 182 -1.26 -14.86 -3.72
CA ALA A 182 -0.37 -15.27 -2.64
C ALA A 182 -0.56 -14.39 -1.40
N HIS A 183 -0.49 -15.01 -0.24
CA HIS A 183 -0.49 -14.34 1.05
C HIS A 183 0.82 -14.61 1.79
N VAL A 184 1.46 -13.55 2.30
CA VAL A 184 2.65 -13.64 3.14
C VAL A 184 2.44 -12.82 4.40
N ASN A 185 2.61 -13.47 5.54
CA ASN A 185 2.62 -12.80 6.83
C ASN A 185 4.07 -12.54 7.28
N LEU A 186 4.42 -11.25 7.45
CA LEU A 186 5.74 -10.83 7.91
C LEU A 186 5.77 -10.83 9.44
N LEU A 187 6.58 -11.72 10.01
CA LEU A 187 6.62 -11.95 11.45
C LEU A 187 7.62 -11.04 12.19
N LYS A 188 8.74 -10.71 11.53
CA LYS A 188 9.82 -9.94 12.15
C LYS A 188 9.67 -8.45 11.85
N GLY A 189 9.55 -7.64 12.90
CA GLY A 189 9.60 -6.18 12.80
C GLY A 189 11.04 -5.66 12.89
N GLU A 190 11.32 -4.60 12.16
CA GLU A 190 12.58 -3.85 12.21
C GLU A 190 12.32 -2.51 12.95
N ARG A 191 11.80 -2.60 14.18
CA ARG A 191 11.49 -1.44 15.02
C ARG A 191 12.59 -1.16 16.03
N SER A 192 12.64 0.08 16.52
CA SER A 192 13.44 0.41 17.70
C SER A 192 12.91 -0.33 18.93
N GLU A 193 13.79 -0.61 19.88
CA GLU A 193 13.44 -1.27 21.17
C GLU A 193 12.24 -0.58 21.86
N LEU A 194 12.21 0.76 21.87
CA LEU A 194 11.11 1.53 22.42
C LEU A 194 9.77 1.25 21.71
N SER A 195 9.78 1.19 20.39
CA SER A 195 8.56 0.96 19.61
C SER A 195 8.04 -0.48 19.77
N GLU A 196 8.94 -1.44 19.90
CA GLU A 196 8.60 -2.83 20.18
C GLU A 196 8.02 -3.00 21.57
N LEU A 197 8.64 -2.37 22.58
CA LEU A 197 8.18 -2.38 23.97
C LEU A 197 6.77 -1.75 24.08
N ALA A 198 6.56 -0.60 23.50
CA ALA A 198 5.26 0.08 23.48
C ALA A 198 4.17 -0.77 22.83
N SER A 199 4.47 -1.40 21.69
CA SER A 199 3.52 -2.28 20.99
C SER A 199 3.14 -3.55 21.74
N ASN A 200 3.96 -3.97 22.69
CA ASN A 200 3.71 -5.19 23.49
C ASN A 200 3.06 -4.89 24.85
N LEU A 201 3.20 -3.67 25.37
CA LEU A 201 2.74 -3.31 26.72
C LEU A 201 1.52 -2.39 26.74
N LEU A 202 1.24 -1.65 25.68
CA LEU A 202 0.13 -0.70 25.52
C LEU A 202 -0.91 -1.18 24.51
#